data_2fd985ede8b009c3f63e1b8334fca8a5
#
_entry.id   2fd985ede8b009c3f63e1b8334fca8a5
#
_cell.length_a   1.000
_cell.length_b   1.000
_cell.length_c   1.000
_cell.angle_alpha   90.00
_cell.angle_beta   90.00
_cell.angle_gamma   90.00
#
_symmetry.space_group_name_H-M   'P 1'
#
loop_
_entity.id
_entity.type
_entity.pdbx_description
1 polymer ?
#
loop_
_entity_poly.entity_id
_entity_poly.type
_entity_poly.pdbx_seq_one_letter_code
_entity_poly.pdbx_strand_id
1 'polypeptide(L)'
;MPTAPGLKIVYCLKRLPQLTHAEFSRHWREIHAPLVEKHRSVLRIARYVQAHSDLGTLSDQLRAFRGSPEPYDGVAEIWYESRQALETLGGDPAARAASRELLEDERRFVDCPLWGSKPSPLGEAKGR
;
A
#
# COMPACT_ATOMS: atom_id res chain seq x y z
N MET A 1 -23.92 -3.32 -18.06
CA MET A 1 -23.48 -4.16 -16.98
C MET A 1 -22.05 -3.89 -16.60
N PRO A 2 -21.88 -3.54 -15.40
CA PRO A 2 -20.52 -3.24 -14.95
C PRO A 2 -19.69 -4.49 -14.93
N THR A 3 -18.47 -4.33 -15.34
CA THR A 3 -17.53 -5.41 -15.31
C THR A 3 -16.80 -5.35 -13.99
N ALA A 4 -16.56 -6.49 -13.42
CA ALA A 4 -15.75 -6.52 -12.23
C ALA A 4 -14.35 -6.02 -12.56
N PRO A 5 -13.70 -5.32 -11.62
CA PRO A 5 -12.31 -4.95 -11.81
C PRO A 5 -11.48 -6.20 -12.03
N GLY A 6 -10.49 -6.08 -12.86
CA GLY A 6 -9.74 -7.24 -13.23
C GLY A 6 -8.88 -7.82 -12.13
N LEU A 7 -8.26 -6.96 -11.33
CA LEU A 7 -7.34 -7.43 -10.30
C LEU A 7 -7.32 -6.48 -9.14
N LYS A 8 -7.47 -7.03 -7.94
CA LYS A 8 -7.41 -6.23 -6.71
C LYS A 8 -6.18 -6.65 -5.91
N ILE A 9 -5.43 -5.68 -5.47
CA ILE A 9 -4.29 -5.91 -4.59
C ILE A 9 -4.55 -5.22 -3.27
N VAL A 10 -4.20 -5.89 -2.18
CA VAL A 10 -4.39 -5.36 -0.83
C VAL A 10 -3.02 -5.23 -0.18
N TYR A 11 -2.75 -4.05 0.36
CA TYR A 11 -1.52 -3.80 1.09
C TYR A 11 -1.85 -3.49 2.54
N CYS A 12 -1.19 -4.18 3.46
CA CYS A 12 -1.34 -3.91 4.89
C CYS A 12 -0.16 -3.04 5.30
N LEU A 13 -0.44 -1.85 5.81
CA LEU A 13 0.58 -0.84 6.03
C LEU A 13 0.85 -0.59 7.50
N LYS A 14 2.13 -0.43 7.81
CA LYS A 14 2.57 -0.09 9.14
C LYS A 14 3.34 1.23 9.05
N ARG A 15 3.12 2.14 10.02
CA ARG A 15 3.80 3.43 10.00
C ARG A 15 5.28 3.27 10.35
N LEU A 16 6.08 4.23 9.91
CA LEU A 16 7.46 4.28 10.35
C LEU A 16 7.50 4.45 11.86
N PRO A 17 8.48 3.86 12.54
CA PRO A 17 8.53 3.90 13.99
C PRO A 17 8.55 5.31 14.59
N GLN A 18 9.11 6.29 13.87
CA GLN A 18 9.21 7.65 14.36
C GLN A 18 7.93 8.46 14.18
N LEU A 19 6.94 7.92 13.47
CA LEU A 19 5.68 8.64 13.25
C LEU A 19 4.61 8.14 14.21
N THR A 20 3.74 9.07 14.61
CA THR A 20 2.53 8.64 15.31
C THR A 20 1.55 8.13 14.26
N HIS A 21 0.53 7.40 14.73
CA HIS A 21 -0.52 6.93 13.83
C HIS A 21 -1.21 8.11 13.14
N ALA A 22 -1.44 9.19 13.87
CA ALA A 22 -2.08 10.38 13.30
C ALA A 22 -1.23 11.00 12.21
N GLU A 23 0.08 11.05 12.41
CA GLU A 23 0.99 11.59 11.41
C GLU A 23 1.02 10.72 10.17
N PHE A 24 1.03 9.40 10.36
CA PHE A 24 0.98 8.44 9.26
C PHE A 24 -0.32 8.65 8.47
N SER A 25 -1.45 8.66 9.14
CA SER A 25 -2.74 8.78 8.48
C SER A 25 -2.87 10.08 7.72
N ARG A 26 -2.36 11.18 8.28
CA ARG A 26 -2.44 12.45 7.61
C ARG A 26 -1.61 12.48 6.34
N HIS A 27 -0.36 11.99 6.42
CA HIS A 27 0.49 11.94 5.23
C HIS A 27 -0.15 11.08 4.15
N TRP A 28 -0.65 9.92 4.56
CA TRP A 28 -1.25 8.96 3.64
C TRP A 28 -2.44 9.58 2.91
N ARG A 29 -3.29 10.27 3.66
CA ARG A 29 -4.50 10.84 3.09
C ARG A 29 -4.24 12.15 2.33
N GLU A 30 -3.40 13.02 2.86
CA GLU A 30 -3.27 14.36 2.32
C GLU A 30 -2.17 14.51 1.28
N ILE A 31 -1.15 13.66 1.33
CA ILE A 31 -0.03 13.75 0.41
C ILE A 31 0.01 12.57 -0.53
N HIS A 32 -0.08 11.36 -0.01
CA HIS A 32 0.07 10.18 -0.85
C HIS A 32 -1.16 9.92 -1.74
N ALA A 33 -2.35 10.08 -1.21
CA ALA A 33 -3.56 9.81 -1.99
C ALA A 33 -3.66 10.72 -3.22
N PRO A 34 -3.39 12.04 -3.10
CA PRO A 34 -3.37 12.87 -4.29
C PRO A 34 -2.31 12.45 -5.30
N LEU A 35 -1.19 11.94 -4.81
CA LEU A 35 -0.13 11.48 -5.69
C LEU A 35 -0.57 10.24 -6.46
N VAL A 36 -1.27 9.33 -5.81
CA VAL A 36 -1.83 8.15 -6.47
C VAL A 36 -2.83 8.61 -7.54
N GLU A 37 -3.66 9.58 -7.19
CA GLU A 37 -4.65 10.09 -8.12
C GLU A 37 -3.99 10.71 -9.35
N LYS A 38 -2.89 11.41 -9.14
CA LYS A 38 -2.13 12.01 -10.24
C LYS A 38 -1.67 10.98 -11.24
N HIS A 39 -1.29 9.80 -10.76
CA HIS A 39 -0.74 8.75 -11.60
C HIS A 39 -1.73 7.66 -11.97
N ARG A 40 -2.99 7.88 -11.63
CA ARG A 40 -4.00 6.85 -11.78
C ARG A 40 -4.10 6.31 -13.20
N SER A 41 -4.15 7.20 -14.17
CA SER A 41 -4.30 6.79 -15.58
C SER A 41 -3.09 6.02 -16.07
N VAL A 42 -1.91 6.53 -15.78
CA VAL A 42 -0.67 5.92 -16.24
C VAL A 42 -0.52 4.53 -15.64
N LEU A 43 -0.95 4.36 -14.40
CA LEU A 43 -0.82 3.08 -13.72
C LEU A 43 -2.03 2.17 -13.92
N ARG A 44 -2.99 2.59 -14.73
CA ARG A 44 -4.16 1.79 -15.06
C ARG A 44 -4.93 1.36 -13.83
N ILE A 45 -5.03 2.27 -12.85
CA ILE A 45 -5.75 2.01 -11.61
C ILE A 45 -7.22 2.32 -11.81
N ALA A 46 -8.07 1.31 -11.60
CA ALA A 46 -9.52 1.48 -11.74
C ALA A 46 -10.14 2.04 -10.47
N ARG A 47 -9.60 1.66 -9.31
CA ARG A 47 -10.14 2.12 -8.04
C ARG A 47 -9.07 2.04 -6.96
N TYR A 48 -9.08 3.01 -6.06
CA TYR A 48 -8.12 3.09 -4.96
C TYR A 48 -8.86 3.43 -3.68
N VAL A 49 -8.64 2.67 -2.62
CA VAL A 49 -9.30 2.88 -1.35
C VAL A 49 -8.28 2.80 -0.23
N GLN A 50 -8.33 3.78 0.66
CA GLN A 50 -7.55 3.76 1.89
C GLN A 50 -8.48 3.45 3.05
N ALA A 51 -8.17 2.42 3.83
CA ALA A 51 -8.88 2.14 5.06
C ALA A 51 -7.93 2.48 6.20
N HIS A 52 -8.22 3.56 6.90
CA HIS A 52 -7.39 4.01 8.02
C HIS A 52 -7.85 3.30 9.28
N SER A 53 -6.91 2.70 10.01
CA SER A 53 -7.25 1.96 11.21
C SER A 53 -7.66 2.93 12.32
N ASP A 54 -8.61 2.47 13.12
CA ASP A 54 -8.99 3.20 14.32
C ASP A 54 -8.31 2.48 15.49
N LEU A 55 -7.18 3.02 15.92
CA LEU A 55 -6.38 2.38 16.97
C LEU A 55 -6.82 2.82 18.34
N GLY A 56 -8.10 2.62 18.67
CA GLY A 56 -8.65 3.01 19.93
C GLY A 56 -8.90 1.82 20.83
N THR A 57 -9.66 2.07 21.89
CA THR A 57 -9.97 1.07 22.91
C THR A 57 -10.63 -0.16 22.33
N LEU A 58 -11.54 0.03 21.39
CA LEU A 58 -12.21 -1.10 20.79
C LEU A 58 -11.24 -2.02 20.05
N SER A 59 -10.30 -1.42 19.34
CA SER A 59 -9.28 -2.19 18.64
C SER A 59 -8.45 -3.00 19.62
N ASP A 60 -8.08 -2.39 20.74
CA ASP A 60 -7.30 -3.08 21.77
C ASP A 60 -8.08 -4.23 22.39
N GLN A 61 -9.37 -4.04 22.59
CA GLN A 61 -10.21 -5.09 23.14
C GLN A 61 -10.34 -6.27 22.20
N LEU A 62 -10.53 -5.98 20.92
CA LEU A 62 -10.64 -7.04 19.94
C LEU A 62 -9.34 -7.82 19.80
N ARG A 63 -8.24 -7.10 19.85
CA ARG A 63 -6.93 -7.70 19.76
C ARG A 63 -6.68 -8.63 20.94
N ALA A 64 -7.01 -8.17 22.14
CA ALA A 64 -6.82 -8.96 23.34
C ALA A 64 -7.69 -10.21 23.30
N PHE A 65 -8.91 -10.05 22.84
CA PHE A 65 -9.85 -11.15 22.79
C PHE A 65 -9.36 -12.24 21.85
N ARG A 66 -8.75 -11.86 20.73
CA ARG A 66 -8.33 -12.83 19.73
C ARG A 66 -6.87 -13.24 19.84
N GLY A 67 -6.13 -12.61 20.73
CA GLY A 67 -4.71 -12.87 20.83
C GLY A 67 -3.96 -12.43 19.59
N SER A 68 -4.47 -11.37 18.94
CA SER A 68 -3.87 -10.89 17.70
C SER A 68 -2.63 -10.04 17.95
N PRO A 69 -1.72 -9.97 16.99
CA PRO A 69 -0.58 -9.07 17.11
C PRO A 69 -1.04 -7.62 16.97
N GLU A 70 -0.11 -6.69 17.02
CA GLU A 70 -0.42 -5.28 16.85
C GLU A 70 -1.10 -5.04 15.52
N PRO A 71 -2.10 -4.15 15.50
CA PRO A 71 -2.82 -3.89 14.26
C PRO A 71 -1.95 -3.11 13.28
N TYR A 72 -2.29 -3.22 12.01
CA TYR A 72 -1.71 -2.35 11.00
C TYR A 72 -2.30 -0.96 11.15
N ASP A 73 -1.59 0.03 10.62
CA ASP A 73 -2.07 1.41 10.64
C ASP A 73 -3.08 1.67 9.53
N GLY A 74 -3.06 0.86 8.51
CA GLY A 74 -4.05 0.99 7.46
C GLY A 74 -3.95 -0.13 6.44
N VAL A 75 -4.96 -0.15 5.58
CA VAL A 75 -5.02 -1.13 4.49
C VAL A 75 -5.34 -0.37 3.22
N ALA A 76 -4.53 -0.56 2.19
CA ALA A 76 -4.80 0.02 0.89
C ALA A 76 -5.36 -1.06 -0.01
N GLU A 77 -6.39 -0.71 -0.77
CA GLU A 77 -6.95 -1.62 -1.77
C GLU A 77 -6.86 -0.94 -3.12
N ILE A 78 -6.25 -1.61 -4.07
CA ILE A 78 -6.08 -1.05 -5.40
C ILE A 78 -6.63 -2.03 -6.42
N TRP A 79 -7.57 -1.54 -7.23
CA TRP A 79 -8.09 -2.33 -8.35
C TRP A 79 -7.45 -1.82 -9.61
N TYR A 80 -6.80 -2.72 -10.34
CA TYR A 80 -6.27 -2.40 -11.66
C TYR A 80 -7.27 -2.81 -12.72
N GLU A 81 -7.18 -2.20 -13.89
CA GLU A 81 -8.14 -2.46 -14.96
C GLU A 81 -8.19 -3.93 -15.34
N SER A 82 -7.03 -4.58 -15.31
CA SER A 82 -6.94 -6.01 -15.60
C SER A 82 -5.59 -6.52 -15.14
N ARG A 83 -5.47 -7.82 -15.04
CA ARG A 83 -4.18 -8.43 -14.76
C ARG A 83 -3.19 -8.09 -15.86
N GLN A 84 -3.65 -8.13 -17.10
CA GLN A 84 -2.79 -7.82 -18.23
C GLN A 84 -2.28 -6.38 -18.15
N ALA A 85 -3.15 -5.45 -17.76
CA ALA A 85 -2.74 -4.06 -17.63
C ALA A 85 -1.61 -3.94 -16.61
N LEU A 86 -1.74 -4.60 -15.48
CA LEU A 86 -0.71 -4.54 -14.46
C LEU A 86 0.60 -5.17 -14.95
N GLU A 87 0.50 -6.29 -15.65
CA GLU A 87 1.68 -6.98 -16.12
C GLU A 87 2.46 -6.19 -17.16
N THR A 88 1.79 -5.30 -17.87
CA THR A 88 2.46 -4.51 -18.91
C THR A 88 3.07 -3.22 -18.41
N LEU A 89 2.79 -2.84 -17.15
CA LEU A 89 3.32 -1.58 -16.63
C LEU A 89 4.83 -1.54 -16.59
N GLY A 90 5.46 -2.68 -16.36
CA GLY A 90 6.91 -2.75 -16.28
C GLY A 90 7.62 -2.35 -17.57
N GLY A 91 6.92 -2.46 -18.70
CA GLY A 91 7.48 -2.09 -19.99
C GLY A 91 7.20 -0.65 -20.39
N ASP A 92 6.46 0.09 -19.57
CA ASP A 92 6.09 1.47 -19.89
C ASP A 92 6.96 2.42 -19.06
N PRO A 93 7.81 3.23 -19.70
CA PRO A 93 8.67 4.14 -18.95
C PRO A 93 7.91 5.13 -18.06
N ALA A 94 6.76 5.61 -18.55
CA ALA A 94 5.97 6.54 -17.76
C ALA A 94 5.39 5.86 -16.52
N ALA A 95 4.96 4.61 -16.65
CA ALA A 95 4.45 3.87 -15.51
C ALA A 95 5.55 3.57 -14.51
N ARG A 96 6.75 3.25 -15.00
CA ARG A 96 7.86 3.01 -14.10
C ARG A 96 8.24 4.26 -13.33
N ALA A 97 8.22 5.42 -13.99
CA ALA A 97 8.52 6.69 -13.32
C ALA A 97 7.45 7.01 -12.28
N ALA A 98 6.18 6.78 -12.60
CA ALA A 98 5.09 7.01 -11.66
C ALA A 98 5.22 6.08 -10.46
N SER A 99 5.51 4.82 -10.69
CA SER A 99 5.68 3.85 -9.60
C SER A 99 6.83 4.25 -8.69
N ARG A 100 7.91 4.74 -9.29
CA ARG A 100 9.07 5.16 -8.50
C ARG A 100 8.73 6.34 -7.62
N GLU A 101 7.96 7.28 -8.14
CA GLU A 101 7.56 8.44 -7.36
C GLU A 101 6.68 8.03 -6.17
N LEU A 102 5.75 7.11 -6.40
CA LEU A 102 4.91 6.62 -5.32
C LEU A 102 5.74 5.89 -4.27
N LEU A 103 6.69 5.08 -4.72
CA LEU A 103 7.52 4.33 -3.81
C LEU A 103 8.40 5.25 -2.96
N GLU A 104 8.92 6.31 -3.56
CA GLU A 104 9.72 7.28 -2.82
C GLU A 104 8.90 7.96 -1.75
N ASP A 105 7.65 8.28 -2.05
CA ASP A 105 6.80 8.88 -1.03
C ASP A 105 6.45 7.88 0.06
N GLU A 106 6.25 6.62 -0.30
CA GLU A 106 5.94 5.60 0.70
C GLU A 106 7.05 5.46 1.73
N ARG A 107 8.29 5.67 1.32
CA ARG A 107 9.42 5.58 2.24
C ARG A 107 9.36 6.65 3.33
N ARG A 108 8.55 7.66 3.14
CA ARG A 108 8.44 8.75 4.11
C ARG A 108 7.46 8.45 5.24
N PHE A 109 6.61 7.42 5.08
CA PHE A 109 5.63 7.15 6.13
C PHE A 109 5.36 5.67 6.37
N VAL A 110 5.73 4.78 5.45
CA VAL A 110 5.47 3.35 5.59
C VAL A 110 6.73 2.61 6.00
N ASP A 111 6.59 1.77 7.01
CA ASP A 111 7.68 0.91 7.44
C ASP A 111 7.63 -0.38 6.62
N CYS A 112 8.62 -0.54 5.79
CA CYS A 112 8.75 -1.76 5.00
C CYS A 112 10.12 -2.34 5.30
N PRO A 113 10.16 -3.54 5.85
CA PRO A 113 11.45 -4.13 6.23
C PRO A 113 12.42 -4.28 5.09
N LEU A 114 11.93 -4.17 3.85
CA LEU A 114 12.80 -4.32 2.69
C LEU A 114 13.37 -3.01 2.17
N TRP A 115 12.96 -1.86 2.77
CA TRP A 115 13.48 -0.57 2.34
C TRP A 115 14.98 -0.54 2.53
N GLY A 116 15.69 -0.30 1.45
CA GLY A 116 17.14 -0.16 1.52
C GLY A 116 17.89 -1.44 1.78
N SER A 117 17.23 -2.56 1.77
CA SER A 117 17.89 -3.79 2.07
C SER A 117 18.22 -4.55 0.80
N LYS A 118 18.77 -5.71 0.98
CA LYS A 118 19.09 -6.56 -0.11
C LYS A 118 17.86 -7.12 -0.76
N PRO A 119 18.03 -7.83 -1.83
CA PRO A 119 16.89 -8.46 -2.49
C PRO A 119 16.02 -9.19 -1.51
N SER A 120 14.78 -9.33 -1.89
CA SER A 120 13.78 -9.87 -1.04
C SER A 120 14.18 -11.17 -0.39
N PRO A 121 14.03 -11.27 0.91
CA PRO A 121 14.23 -12.55 1.57
C PRO A 121 13.35 -13.62 1.03
N LEU A 122 12.22 -13.26 0.48
CA LEU A 122 11.36 -14.24 -0.10
C LEU A 122 12.02 -14.92 -1.25
N GLY A 123 12.67 -14.14 -2.07
CA GLY A 123 13.36 -14.71 -3.18
C GLY A 123 14.41 -15.66 -2.74
N GLU A 124 15.02 -15.37 -1.63
CA GLU A 124 16.05 -16.24 -1.15
C GLU A 124 15.47 -17.41 -0.41
N ALA A 125 14.50 -17.08 0.34
CA ALA A 125 13.93 -18.09 1.14
C ALA A 125 13.22 -19.10 0.34
N LYS A 126 12.85 -18.81 -0.69
CA LYS A 126 12.20 -19.58 -1.45
C LYS A 126 12.88 -20.49 -1.68
N GLY A 127 13.72 -20.02 -1.67
CA GLY A 127 14.43 -20.95 -1.80
C GLY A 127 14.00 -21.87 -0.84
N ARG A 128 13.47 -21.76 -0.06
CA ARG A 128 13.20 -22.59 0.78
C ARG A 128 12.23 -23.09 0.64
#